data_f169dd7e5be787a4ece88800cca63372
#
_entry.id   f169dd7e5be787a4ece88800cca63372
#
_cell.length_a   1.000
_cell.length_b   1.000
_cell.length_c   1.000
_cell.angle_alpha   90.00
_cell.angle_beta   90.00
_cell.angle_gamma   90.00
#
_symmetry.space_group_name_H-M   'P 1'
#
loop_
_entity.id
_entity.type
_entity.pdbx_description
1 polymer ?
#
loop_
_entity_poly.entity_id
_entity_poly.type
_entity_poly.pdbx_seq_one_letter_code
_entity_poly.pdbx_strand_id
1 'polypeptide(L)'
;QFETYQRYHNFTDLLYGAPDNPYLPAAFSDYLDNGGVSWIYGEGGLMISRDSDDWGDNISTNSRSTLRGVFGVTGNIGENFIYDVSANFGTFERKMIDRDAMIADRFFAAIDAVEDPTTGETVCRSSVDPTAYPKTTPFNIFQFVGGGVDGSFFTFTPGDGQCQPMNIWGGRGAMSQESIDFVTYDRVVREEIKQEVFSAFVSGDT
;
A
#
# COMPACT_ATOMS: atom_id res chain seq x y z
N GLN A 1 3.66 21.18 -17.97
CA GLN A 1 3.82 20.45 -16.71
C GLN A 1 2.65 20.80 -15.79
N PHE A 2 2.09 19.80 -15.14
CA PHE A 2 0.97 19.94 -14.20
C PHE A 2 1.30 19.14 -12.94
N GLU A 3 1.05 19.71 -11.77
CA GLU A 3 1.31 19.09 -10.49
C GLU A 3 0.06 19.13 -9.61
N THR A 4 -0.27 18.02 -8.98
CA THR A 4 -1.35 17.91 -7.98
C THR A 4 -0.79 17.37 -6.69
N TYR A 5 -1.35 17.87 -5.61
CA TYR A 5 -1.04 17.49 -4.25
C TYR A 5 -2.31 17.01 -3.56
N GLN A 6 -2.23 15.83 -2.94
CA GLN A 6 -3.33 15.26 -2.14
C GLN A 6 -2.77 14.81 -0.80
N ARG A 7 -3.52 15.06 0.25
CA ARG A 7 -3.24 14.62 1.61
C ARG A 7 -4.40 13.78 2.09
N TYR A 8 -4.12 12.62 2.66
CA TYR A 8 -5.12 11.74 3.25
C TYR A 8 -4.50 10.96 4.41
N HIS A 9 -5.35 10.39 5.26
CA HIS A 9 -4.94 9.54 6.38
C HIS A 9 -5.05 8.07 5.98
N ASN A 10 -4.22 7.23 6.58
CA ASN A 10 -4.37 5.79 6.46
C ASN A 10 -5.55 5.35 7.33
N PHE A 11 -6.62 4.88 6.69
CA PHE A 11 -7.76 4.28 7.36
C PHE A 11 -7.68 2.77 7.24
N THR A 12 -7.85 2.07 8.36
CA THR A 12 -7.89 0.61 8.40
C THR A 12 -9.20 0.17 9.04
N ASP A 13 -9.89 -0.74 8.38
CA ASP A 13 -11.17 -1.29 8.83
C ASP A 13 -11.01 -2.74 9.24
N LEU A 14 -11.89 -3.18 10.16
CA LEU A 14 -11.95 -4.57 10.63
C LEU A 14 -10.60 -5.11 11.15
N LEU A 15 -9.88 -4.33 11.93
CA LEU A 15 -8.70 -4.79 12.64
C LEU A 15 -9.10 -5.72 13.79
N TYR A 16 -8.42 -6.85 13.89
CA TYR A 16 -8.64 -7.82 14.95
C TYR A 16 -7.55 -7.72 16.01
N GLY A 17 -7.96 -7.56 17.27
CA GLY A 17 -7.06 -7.63 18.42
C GLY A 17 -7.13 -9.00 19.06
N ALA A 18 -6.03 -9.73 19.07
CA ALA A 18 -5.95 -11.02 19.73
C ALA A 18 -5.97 -10.86 21.26
N PRO A 19 -6.57 -11.81 22.01
CA PRO A 19 -6.68 -11.71 23.48
C PRO A 19 -5.35 -11.61 24.22
N ASP A 20 -4.31 -12.18 23.63
CA ASP A 20 -2.93 -12.20 24.15
C ASP A 20 -2.11 -10.97 23.77
N ASN A 21 -2.74 -9.94 23.17
CA ASN A 21 -2.03 -8.71 22.81
C ASN A 21 -1.84 -7.80 24.04
N PRO A 22 -0.57 -7.55 24.47
CA PRO A 22 -0.28 -6.80 25.69
C PRO A 22 -0.71 -5.32 25.64
N TYR A 23 -0.98 -4.79 24.46
CA TYR A 23 -1.44 -3.40 24.29
C TYR A 23 -2.95 -3.23 24.48
N LEU A 24 -3.72 -4.34 24.58
CA LEU A 24 -5.15 -4.25 24.84
C LEU A 24 -5.42 -3.65 26.20
N PRO A 25 -6.30 -2.62 26.30
CA PRO A 25 -6.75 -2.11 27.59
C PRO A 25 -7.42 -3.20 28.43
N ALA A 26 -7.17 -3.22 29.74
CA ALA A 26 -7.68 -4.24 30.67
C ALA A 26 -9.21 -4.45 30.57
N ALA A 27 -9.98 -3.37 30.33
CA ALA A 27 -11.42 -3.48 30.14
C ALA A 27 -11.83 -4.35 28.93
N PHE A 28 -10.97 -4.44 27.92
CA PHE A 28 -11.20 -5.31 26.76
C PHE A 28 -10.71 -6.73 27.02
N SER A 29 -9.61 -6.91 27.74
CA SER A 29 -9.16 -8.24 28.18
C SER A 29 -10.24 -8.92 29.02
N ASP A 30 -10.81 -8.23 30.00
CA ASP A 30 -11.92 -8.73 30.82
C ASP A 30 -13.15 -9.12 29.99
N TYR A 31 -13.46 -8.31 28.95
CA TYR A 31 -14.56 -8.63 28.02
C TYR A 31 -14.29 -9.89 27.21
N LEU A 32 -13.07 -10.09 26.74
CA LEU A 32 -12.65 -11.25 25.98
C LEU A 32 -12.61 -12.51 26.81
N ASP A 33 -12.14 -12.44 28.05
CA ASP A 33 -12.13 -13.54 29.02
C ASP A 33 -13.53 -14.02 29.40
N ASN A 34 -14.54 -13.15 29.31
CA ASN A 34 -15.95 -13.46 29.54
C ASN A 34 -16.72 -13.85 28.26
N GLY A 35 -16.04 -14.25 27.19
CA GLY A 35 -16.67 -14.76 25.99
C GLY A 35 -16.98 -13.72 24.91
N GLY A 36 -16.22 -12.65 24.86
CA GLY A 36 -16.30 -11.62 23.81
C GLY A 36 -16.38 -12.19 22.39
N VAL A 37 -16.59 -11.35 21.38
CA VAL A 37 -16.94 -11.75 20.00
C VAL A 37 -15.99 -12.79 19.42
N SER A 38 -16.41 -14.06 19.39
CA SER A 38 -15.57 -15.20 18.97
C SER A 38 -15.96 -15.85 17.64
N TRP A 39 -16.86 -15.24 16.87
CA TRP A 39 -17.56 -15.93 15.79
C TRP A 39 -16.77 -16.10 14.48
N ILE A 40 -15.61 -15.45 14.31
CA ILE A 40 -14.85 -15.49 13.04
C ILE A 40 -13.72 -16.52 13.04
N TYR A 41 -13.06 -16.77 14.19
CA TYR A 41 -11.91 -17.69 14.26
C TYR A 41 -12.00 -18.75 15.36
N GLY A 42 -13.12 -18.80 16.11
CA GLY A 42 -13.23 -19.69 17.26
C GLY A 42 -12.43 -19.25 18.49
N GLU A 43 -11.65 -18.18 18.36
CA GLU A 43 -10.94 -17.53 19.46
C GLU A 43 -11.55 -16.15 19.71
N GLY A 44 -11.77 -15.78 20.97
CA GLY A 44 -12.28 -14.46 21.32
C GLY A 44 -11.34 -13.36 20.85
N GLY A 45 -11.89 -12.28 20.33
CA GLY A 45 -11.11 -11.13 19.86
C GLY A 45 -11.98 -9.87 19.80
N LEU A 46 -11.33 -8.73 19.62
CA LEU A 46 -11.96 -7.44 19.46
C LEU A 46 -11.75 -6.94 18.03
N MET A 47 -12.84 -6.52 17.37
CA MET A 47 -12.74 -5.86 16.07
C MET A 47 -12.88 -4.35 16.22
N ILE A 48 -11.97 -3.62 15.62
CA ILE A 48 -12.00 -2.16 15.55
C ILE A 48 -11.74 -1.65 14.13
N SER A 49 -12.13 -0.41 13.91
CA SER A 49 -11.69 0.39 12.78
C SER A 49 -10.92 1.60 13.30
N ARG A 50 -9.86 2.00 12.61
CA ARG A 50 -9.01 3.09 13.05
C ARG A 50 -8.70 4.05 11.90
N ASP A 51 -8.88 5.34 12.17
CA ASP A 51 -8.29 6.42 11.37
C ASP A 51 -6.92 6.76 11.98
N SER A 52 -5.88 6.52 11.20
CA SER A 52 -4.48 6.60 11.66
C SER A 52 -3.85 7.93 11.25
N ASP A 53 -4.42 9.03 11.74
CA ASP A 53 -3.92 10.38 11.50
C ASP A 53 -2.70 10.76 12.35
N ASP A 54 -2.29 9.86 13.24
CA ASP A 54 -1.18 10.05 14.20
C ASP A 54 0.13 9.38 13.79
N TRP A 55 0.18 8.65 12.68
CA TRP A 55 1.44 8.12 12.17
C TRP A 55 2.01 8.88 10.96
N GLY A 56 1.46 10.04 10.67
CA GLY A 56 1.86 10.88 9.57
C GLY A 56 0.77 11.05 8.52
N ASP A 57 1.03 11.99 7.63
CA ASP A 57 0.15 12.26 6.51
C ASP A 57 0.60 11.48 5.29
N ASN A 58 -0.27 10.67 4.75
CA ASN A 58 -0.04 10.10 3.44
C ASN A 58 -0.18 11.20 2.38
N ILE A 59 0.95 11.64 1.85
CA ILE A 59 1.01 12.74 0.89
C ILE A 59 1.29 12.19 -0.49
N SER A 60 0.33 12.35 -1.40
CA SER A 60 0.51 12.01 -2.82
C SER A 60 0.80 13.24 -3.66
N THR A 61 1.97 13.27 -4.27
CA THR A 61 2.38 14.29 -5.25
C THR A 61 2.40 13.67 -6.64
N ASN A 62 1.64 14.24 -7.56
CA ASN A 62 1.57 13.82 -8.95
C ASN A 62 2.09 14.91 -9.86
N SER A 63 3.16 14.65 -10.60
CA SER A 63 3.69 15.51 -11.65
C SER A 63 3.49 14.85 -13.01
N ARG A 64 2.98 15.62 -13.97
CA ARG A 64 2.72 15.14 -15.34
C ARG A 64 3.27 16.14 -16.34
N SER A 65 3.92 15.62 -17.38
CA SER A 65 4.36 16.41 -18.52
C SER A 65 4.00 15.74 -19.83
N THR A 66 3.70 16.55 -20.83
CA THR A 66 3.43 16.08 -22.18
C THR A 66 4.20 16.96 -23.16
N LEU A 67 4.94 16.32 -24.04
CA LEU A 67 5.57 16.95 -25.19
C LEU A 67 5.02 16.32 -26.46
N ARG A 68 4.60 17.16 -27.41
CA ARG A 68 4.12 16.70 -28.70
C ARG A 68 4.69 17.54 -29.83
N GLY A 69 5.19 16.89 -30.86
CA GLY A 69 5.59 17.50 -32.11
C GLY A 69 4.81 16.91 -33.29
N VAL A 70 4.36 17.76 -34.21
CA VAL A 70 3.65 17.33 -35.42
C VAL A 70 4.32 18.03 -36.61
N PHE A 71 4.67 17.25 -37.62
CA PHE A 71 5.17 17.72 -38.89
C PHE A 71 4.31 17.16 -40.00
N GLY A 72 3.96 17.98 -40.97
CA GLY A 72 3.17 17.57 -42.10
C GLY A 72 3.56 18.30 -43.36
N VAL A 73 3.46 17.61 -44.48
CA VAL A 73 3.66 18.17 -45.83
C VAL A 73 2.48 17.77 -46.69
N THR A 74 1.86 18.75 -47.30
CA THR A 74 0.78 18.54 -48.28
C THR A 74 1.17 19.17 -49.61
N GLY A 75 0.70 18.61 -50.70
CA GLY A 75 1.03 19.11 -52.04
C GLY A 75 0.21 18.41 -53.11
N ASN A 76 0.45 18.84 -54.36
CA ASN A 76 -0.23 18.30 -55.53
C ASN A 76 0.73 17.42 -56.35
N ILE A 77 0.22 16.33 -56.90
CA ILE A 77 0.89 15.47 -57.86
C ILE A 77 0.14 15.61 -59.19
N GLY A 78 0.70 16.39 -60.11
CA GLY A 78 0.00 16.77 -61.32
C GLY A 78 -1.19 17.69 -61.04
N GLU A 79 -2.23 17.59 -61.87
CA GLU A 79 -3.44 18.42 -61.76
C GLU A 79 -4.57 17.74 -60.95
N ASN A 80 -4.48 16.39 -60.76
CA ASN A 80 -5.63 15.60 -60.31
C ASN A 80 -5.42 14.96 -58.92
N PHE A 81 -4.22 14.98 -58.32
CA PHE A 81 -3.95 14.31 -57.08
C PHE A 81 -3.41 15.28 -56.03
N ILE A 82 -3.88 15.11 -54.81
CA ILE A 82 -3.37 15.77 -53.60
C ILE A 82 -2.77 14.72 -52.69
N TYR A 83 -1.61 14.99 -52.09
CA TYR A 83 -1.03 14.17 -51.07
C TYR A 83 -0.88 14.91 -49.76
N ASP A 84 -1.02 14.19 -48.66
CA ASP A 84 -0.72 14.62 -47.32
C ASP A 84 0.14 13.55 -46.63
N VAL A 85 1.26 13.96 -46.07
CA VAL A 85 2.13 13.10 -45.29
C VAL A 85 2.40 13.80 -43.97
N SER A 86 2.19 13.10 -42.90
CA SER A 86 2.44 13.65 -41.54
C SER A 86 3.14 12.66 -40.62
N ALA A 87 3.89 13.22 -39.68
CA ALA A 87 4.53 12.52 -38.58
C ALA A 87 4.18 13.22 -37.27
N ASN A 88 3.77 12.45 -36.29
CA ASN A 88 3.40 12.92 -34.97
C ASN A 88 4.23 12.14 -33.94
N PHE A 89 4.93 12.87 -33.09
CA PHE A 89 5.75 12.34 -32.00
C PHE A 89 5.22 12.88 -30.69
N GLY A 90 4.97 12.00 -29.74
CA GLY A 90 4.48 12.37 -28.41
C GLY A 90 5.20 11.64 -27.31
N THR A 91 5.52 12.34 -26.23
CA THR A 91 5.98 11.74 -24.99
C THR A 91 5.12 12.25 -23.84
N PHE A 92 4.60 11.33 -23.05
CA PHE A 92 3.93 11.61 -21.80
C PHE A 92 4.74 11.01 -20.67
N GLU A 93 5.00 11.80 -19.65
CA GLU A 93 5.68 11.37 -18.43
C GLU A 93 4.82 11.65 -17.21
N ARG A 94 4.75 10.69 -16.29
CA ARG A 94 4.13 10.84 -14.98
C ARG A 94 5.10 10.38 -13.89
N LYS A 95 5.23 11.20 -12.86
CA LYS A 95 5.89 10.83 -11.63
C LYS A 95 4.91 11.02 -10.47
N MET A 96 4.68 9.95 -9.71
CA MET A 96 3.87 9.96 -8.50
C MET A 96 4.77 9.57 -7.33
N ILE A 97 4.70 10.33 -6.26
CA ILE A 97 5.35 10.04 -5.00
C ILE A 97 4.27 10.02 -3.92
N ASP A 98 4.09 8.87 -3.30
CA ASP A 98 3.23 8.70 -2.13
C ASP A 98 4.14 8.53 -0.92
N ARG A 99 4.14 9.49 -0.01
CA ARG A 99 4.91 9.43 1.24
C ARG A 99 4.11 8.70 2.31
N ASP A 100 4.83 8.03 3.21
CA ASP A 100 4.26 7.29 4.34
C ASP A 100 3.18 6.28 3.94
N ALA A 101 3.32 5.68 2.75
CA ALA A 101 2.42 4.65 2.28
C ALA A 101 2.56 3.39 3.13
N MET A 102 1.44 2.83 3.58
CA MET A 102 1.41 1.65 4.43
C MET A 102 1.85 0.39 3.67
N ILE A 103 2.73 -0.40 4.28
CA ILE A 103 3.09 -1.75 3.85
C ILE A 103 2.20 -2.73 4.62
N ALA A 104 1.21 -3.31 3.96
CA ALA A 104 0.14 -4.05 4.62
C ALA A 104 0.61 -5.25 5.45
N ASP A 105 1.51 -6.08 4.91
CA ASP A 105 2.02 -7.26 5.62
C ASP A 105 2.83 -6.88 6.88
N ARG A 106 3.63 -5.82 6.81
CA ARG A 106 4.37 -5.29 7.96
C ARG A 106 3.43 -4.69 9.01
N PHE A 107 2.40 -3.96 8.56
CA PHE A 107 1.42 -3.40 9.46
C PHE A 107 0.70 -4.48 10.24
N PHE A 108 0.18 -5.51 9.56
CA PHE A 108 -0.50 -6.62 10.22
C PHE A 108 0.41 -7.41 11.15
N ALA A 109 1.68 -7.58 10.81
CA ALA A 109 2.64 -8.20 11.72
C ALA A 109 2.95 -7.32 12.95
N ALA A 110 3.07 -6.01 12.77
CA ALA A 110 3.39 -5.06 13.84
C ALA A 110 2.27 -4.93 14.88
N ILE A 111 0.99 -4.94 14.45
CA ILE A 111 -0.15 -4.85 15.37
C ILE A 111 -0.46 -6.17 16.09
N ASP A 112 0.07 -7.30 15.62
CA ASP A 112 -0.02 -8.60 16.28
C ASP A 112 1.12 -8.77 17.29
N ALA A 113 1.03 -8.00 18.37
CA ALA A 113 1.98 -7.99 19.46
C ALA A 113 1.68 -9.08 20.49
N VAL A 114 2.72 -9.64 21.06
CA VAL A 114 2.68 -10.62 22.15
C VAL A 114 3.77 -10.31 23.17
N GLU A 115 3.65 -10.88 24.38
CA GLU A 115 4.73 -10.90 25.33
C GLU A 115 5.71 -12.04 24.99
N ASP A 116 7.00 -11.73 24.87
CA ASP A 116 8.04 -12.74 24.68
C ASP A 116 8.13 -13.58 25.98
N PRO A 117 7.89 -14.90 25.92
CA PRO A 117 7.89 -15.75 27.11
C PRO A 117 9.26 -15.87 27.79
N THR A 118 10.33 -15.44 27.11
CA THR A 118 11.70 -15.51 27.62
C THR A 118 12.12 -14.21 28.31
N THR A 119 11.78 -13.07 27.71
CA THR A 119 12.24 -11.76 28.19
C THR A 119 11.16 -10.96 28.90
N GLY A 120 9.88 -11.25 28.66
CA GLY A 120 8.74 -10.47 29.13
C GLY A 120 8.54 -9.16 28.36
N GLU A 121 9.27 -8.94 27.27
CA GLU A 121 9.13 -7.74 26.45
C GLU A 121 7.97 -7.90 25.46
N THR A 122 7.33 -6.79 25.11
CA THR A 122 6.33 -6.78 24.04
C THR A 122 7.02 -6.79 22.68
N VAL A 123 6.76 -7.83 21.89
CA VAL A 123 7.35 -8.06 20.56
C VAL A 123 6.27 -8.42 19.54
N CYS A 124 6.60 -8.39 18.25
CA CYS A 124 5.69 -8.97 17.25
C CYS A 124 5.61 -10.50 17.42
N ARG A 125 4.42 -11.09 17.24
CA ARG A 125 4.27 -12.56 17.25
C ARG A 125 5.22 -13.25 16.28
N SER A 126 5.43 -12.68 15.10
CA SER A 126 6.37 -13.18 14.09
C SER A 126 7.83 -13.23 14.55
N SER A 127 8.19 -12.52 15.61
CA SER A 127 9.55 -12.55 16.18
C SER A 127 9.77 -13.77 17.07
N VAL A 128 8.73 -14.25 17.76
CA VAL A 128 8.80 -15.45 18.64
C VAL A 128 8.34 -16.72 17.94
N ASP A 129 7.46 -16.60 16.96
CA ASP A 129 7.02 -17.70 16.10
C ASP A 129 7.03 -17.26 14.62
N PRO A 130 8.16 -17.47 13.92
CA PRO A 130 8.27 -17.11 12.50
C PRO A 130 7.29 -17.84 11.56
N THR A 131 6.62 -18.88 12.06
CA THR A 131 5.62 -19.65 11.31
C THR A 131 4.18 -19.17 11.55
N ALA A 132 3.99 -18.28 12.52
CA ALA A 132 2.66 -17.76 12.84
C ALA A 132 2.17 -16.78 11.76
N TYR A 133 0.90 -16.91 11.40
CA TYR A 133 0.21 -15.86 10.65
C TYR A 133 -0.22 -14.73 11.59
N PRO A 134 -0.15 -13.46 11.14
CA PRO A 134 -0.70 -12.36 11.91
C PRO A 134 -2.18 -12.57 12.20
N LYS A 135 -2.56 -12.55 13.49
CA LYS A 135 -3.96 -12.71 13.95
C LYS A 135 -4.70 -11.36 13.94
N THR A 136 -4.53 -10.56 12.90
CA THR A 136 -4.93 -9.16 12.92
C THR A 136 -5.99 -8.79 11.90
N THR A 137 -6.39 -9.76 11.07
CA THR A 137 -7.50 -9.59 10.13
C THR A 137 -8.57 -10.63 10.37
N PRO A 138 -9.87 -10.27 10.35
CA PRO A 138 -10.97 -11.21 10.49
C PRO A 138 -11.06 -12.20 9.33
N PHE A 139 -10.55 -11.81 8.18
CA PHE A 139 -10.40 -12.67 7.04
C PHE A 139 -8.91 -12.91 6.90
N ASN A 140 -8.44 -14.11 7.17
CA ASN A 140 -7.04 -14.44 6.98
C ASN A 140 -6.68 -14.31 5.49
N ILE A 141 -6.53 -13.05 5.04
CA ILE A 141 -6.15 -12.68 3.67
C ILE A 141 -4.91 -13.48 3.25
N PHE A 142 -4.01 -13.73 4.18
CA PHE A 142 -2.80 -14.51 3.94
C PHE A 142 -3.08 -15.98 3.63
N GLN A 143 -4.13 -16.57 4.17
CA GLN A 143 -4.59 -17.92 3.78
C GLN A 143 -5.28 -17.93 2.40
N PHE A 144 -6.02 -16.90 2.06
CA PHE A 144 -6.77 -16.85 0.79
C PHE A 144 -5.89 -16.63 -0.44
N VAL A 145 -4.76 -15.93 -0.31
CA VAL A 145 -3.83 -15.72 -1.45
C VAL A 145 -2.81 -16.85 -1.62
N GLY A 146 -2.95 -17.97 -0.90
CA GLY A 146 -2.07 -19.13 -1.05
C GLY A 146 -0.63 -18.89 -0.59
N GLY A 147 -0.40 -17.79 0.13
CA GLY A 147 0.87 -17.52 0.79
C GLY A 147 1.02 -18.46 1.97
N GLY A 148 1.78 -19.52 1.79
CA GLY A 148 2.29 -20.29 2.93
C GLY A 148 3.16 -19.39 3.80
N VAL A 149 3.36 -19.76 5.05
CA VAL A 149 4.37 -19.15 5.95
C VAL A 149 5.82 -19.37 5.48
N ASP A 150 6.03 -19.62 4.21
CA ASP A 150 7.35 -19.84 3.59
C ASP A 150 8.15 -18.54 3.38
N GLY A 151 7.64 -17.39 3.88
CA GLY A 151 8.29 -16.09 3.75
C GLY A 151 8.10 -15.41 2.40
N SER A 152 7.49 -16.07 1.41
CA SER A 152 7.29 -15.49 0.07
C SER A 152 6.26 -14.36 0.05
N PHE A 153 5.47 -14.26 1.11
CA PHE A 153 4.40 -13.27 1.23
C PHE A 153 4.84 -12.00 1.97
N PHE A 154 5.83 -12.10 2.83
CA PHE A 154 6.28 -10.97 3.64
C PHE A 154 7.35 -10.14 2.91
N THR A 155 7.27 -8.81 3.04
CA THR A 155 8.33 -7.89 2.61
C THR A 155 9.48 -7.80 3.63
N PHE A 156 9.44 -8.59 4.69
CA PHE A 156 10.48 -8.79 5.70
C PHE A 156 10.60 -10.28 6.03
N THR A 157 11.63 -10.69 6.77
CA THR A 157 11.81 -12.08 7.18
C THR A 157 11.31 -12.28 8.61
N PRO A 158 10.21 -13.03 8.85
CA PRO A 158 9.77 -13.34 10.20
C PRO A 158 10.88 -13.96 11.04
N GLY A 159 11.06 -13.49 12.27
CA GLY A 159 12.09 -13.94 13.19
C GLY A 159 13.45 -13.25 13.05
N ASP A 160 13.64 -12.31 12.12
CA ASP A 160 14.91 -11.59 11.92
C ASP A 160 15.10 -10.38 12.87
N GLY A 161 14.10 -10.10 13.70
CA GLY A 161 14.11 -8.99 14.66
C GLY A 161 13.81 -7.61 14.05
N GLN A 162 13.45 -7.52 12.77
CA GLN A 162 13.09 -6.23 12.15
C GLN A 162 11.70 -5.75 12.54
N CYS A 163 10.76 -6.67 12.86
CA CYS A 163 9.40 -6.29 13.22
C CYS A 163 9.38 -5.50 14.52
N GLN A 164 8.74 -4.33 14.48
CA GLN A 164 8.56 -3.44 15.64
C GLN A 164 7.08 -3.46 16.04
N PRO A 165 6.75 -3.87 17.29
CA PRO A 165 5.37 -3.97 17.74
C PRO A 165 4.73 -2.58 17.79
N MET A 166 3.49 -2.49 17.25
CA MET A 166 2.77 -1.23 17.09
C MET A 166 1.55 -1.18 18.01
N ASN A 167 1.53 -0.20 18.91
CA ASN A 167 0.41 0.01 19.83
C ASN A 167 -0.69 0.86 19.18
N ILE A 168 -1.66 0.22 18.54
CA ILE A 168 -2.82 0.91 17.97
C ILE A 168 -3.96 1.12 18.98
N TRP A 169 -3.86 0.54 20.19
CA TRP A 169 -4.90 0.53 21.23
C TRP A 169 -4.73 1.67 22.25
N GLY A 170 -3.54 2.20 22.40
CA GLY A 170 -3.21 3.20 23.40
C GLY A 170 -3.64 4.64 23.08
N GLY A 171 -4.35 4.84 21.96
CA GLY A 171 -4.77 6.17 21.51
C GLY A 171 -3.67 6.93 20.76
N ARG A 172 -3.91 8.23 20.56
CA ARG A 172 -2.99 9.09 19.78
C ARG A 172 -1.62 9.19 20.44
N GLY A 173 -0.56 8.93 19.64
CA GLY A 173 0.84 9.00 20.09
C GLY A 173 1.32 7.77 20.87
N ALA A 174 0.55 6.68 20.92
CA ALA A 174 0.98 5.44 21.55
C ALA A 174 1.88 4.58 20.66
N MET A 175 1.91 4.84 19.37
CA MET A 175 2.79 4.17 18.43
C MET A 175 4.20 4.76 18.50
N SER A 176 5.22 3.92 18.53
CA SER A 176 6.61 4.36 18.48
C SER A 176 7.01 4.75 17.05
N GLN A 177 8.04 5.62 16.91
CA GLN A 177 8.53 6.01 15.61
C GLN A 177 9.11 4.81 14.85
N GLU A 178 9.78 3.89 15.57
CA GLU A 178 10.36 2.67 15.02
C GLU A 178 9.27 1.77 14.41
N SER A 179 8.11 1.66 15.06
CA SER A 179 6.98 0.90 14.52
C SER A 179 6.37 1.56 13.28
N ILE A 180 6.30 2.89 13.27
CA ILE A 180 5.83 3.66 12.11
C ILE A 180 6.80 3.48 10.93
N ASP A 181 8.10 3.64 11.16
CA ASP A 181 9.14 3.48 10.13
C ASP A 181 9.18 2.05 9.56
N PHE A 182 8.85 1.05 10.38
CA PHE A 182 8.78 -0.34 9.92
C PHE A 182 7.60 -0.59 8.96
N VAL A 183 6.46 0.07 9.18
CA VAL A 183 5.23 -0.18 8.42
C VAL A 183 4.98 0.79 7.28
N THR A 184 5.79 1.83 7.13
CA THR A 184 5.64 2.84 6.08
C THR A 184 6.82 2.89 5.11
N TYR A 185 6.58 3.43 3.91
CA TYR A 185 7.62 3.71 2.92
C TYR A 185 7.18 4.78 1.93
N ASP A 186 8.15 5.38 1.27
CA ASP A 186 7.91 6.28 0.16
C ASP A 186 7.78 5.50 -1.15
N ARG A 187 6.57 5.43 -1.71
CA ARG A 187 6.30 4.81 -2.99
C ARG A 187 6.54 5.79 -4.13
N VAL A 188 7.44 5.43 -5.03
CA VAL A 188 7.71 6.22 -6.24
C VAL A 188 7.31 5.44 -7.48
N VAL A 189 6.33 5.97 -8.22
CA VAL A 189 5.89 5.41 -9.51
C VAL A 189 6.32 6.38 -10.62
N ARG A 190 6.95 5.84 -11.65
CA ARG A 190 7.31 6.57 -12.87
C ARG A 190 6.73 5.85 -14.06
N GLU A 191 6.02 6.59 -14.90
CA GLU A 191 5.39 6.10 -16.12
C GLU A 191 5.85 6.97 -17.27
N GLU A 192 6.22 6.35 -18.38
CA GLU A 192 6.56 7.01 -19.63
C GLU A 192 5.78 6.34 -20.76
N ILE A 193 5.11 7.14 -21.59
CA ILE A 193 4.42 6.69 -22.79
C ILE A 193 5.01 7.46 -23.97
N LYS A 194 5.56 6.74 -24.93
CA LYS A 194 6.02 7.28 -26.20
C LYS A 194 5.06 6.86 -27.31
N GLN A 195 4.72 7.80 -28.15
CA GLN A 195 3.84 7.56 -29.29
C GLN A 195 4.48 8.15 -30.54
N GLU A 196 4.55 7.35 -31.58
CA GLU A 196 4.98 7.75 -32.91
C GLU A 196 3.90 7.33 -33.90
N VAL A 197 3.40 8.29 -34.69
CA VAL A 197 2.39 8.04 -35.69
C VAL A 197 2.83 8.65 -37.02
N PHE A 198 2.89 7.83 -38.04
CA PHE A 198 3.12 8.26 -39.41
C PHE A 198 1.86 8.05 -40.22
N SER A 199 1.47 9.06 -40.97
CA SER A 199 0.28 9.02 -41.81
C SER A 199 0.65 9.49 -43.22
N ALA A 200 0.14 8.79 -44.22
CA ALA A 200 0.27 9.19 -45.63
C ALA A 200 -1.08 8.98 -46.30
N PHE A 201 -1.55 9.99 -46.99
CA PHE A 201 -2.83 9.99 -47.69
C PHE A 201 -2.64 10.58 -49.10
N VAL A 202 -3.28 9.98 -50.09
CA VAL A 202 -3.39 10.49 -51.48
C VAL A 202 -4.84 10.42 -51.92
N SER A 203 -5.35 11.51 -52.48
CA SER A 203 -6.69 11.61 -53.05
C SER A 203 -6.64 12.27 -54.39
N GLY A 204 -7.51 11.87 -55.33
CA GLY A 204 -7.60 12.46 -56.63
C GLY A 204 -8.82 11.97 -57.42
N ASP A 205 -9.12 12.69 -58.50
CA ASP A 205 -10.15 12.32 -59.48
C ASP A 205 -9.50 11.57 -60.64
N THR A 206 -10.18 10.51 -61.13
CA THR A 206 -9.76 9.70 -62.29
C THR A 206 -10.55 10.06 -63.53
#